data_d0f5ad0814ba2f51141aeb5622e5a9d0
#
_entry.id   d0f5ad0814ba2f51141aeb5622e5a9d0
#
_cell.length_a   1.000
_cell.length_b   1.000
_cell.length_c   1.000
_cell.angle_alpha   90.00
_cell.angle_beta   90.00
_cell.angle_gamma   90.00
#
_symmetry.space_group_name_H-M   'P 1'
#
loop_
_entity.id
_entity.type
_entity.pdbx_description
1 polymer ?
#
loop_
_entity_poly.entity_id
_entity_poly.type
_entity_poly.pdbx_seq_one_letter_code
_entity_poly.pdbx_strand_id
1 'polypeptide(L)'
;QVQLQQSGTELVKPGASVKISCKASGYAFNSYWMNWLKQRPGKGLEWIGQIYPGDGDTNYNGGFRGKATLTADKSSRTAYMHLNSLTSEDSAVYFCARWGTGNTMDYWGQGTSVTVSS
;
A
#
# COMPACT_ATOMS: atom_id res chain seq x y z
N GLN A 1 -0.12 3.05 -21.18
CA GLN A 1 -1.00 3.54 -20.13
C GLN A 1 -0.55 3.04 -18.76
N VAL A 2 -0.65 3.91 -17.77
CA VAL A 2 -0.27 3.59 -16.41
C VAL A 2 -1.30 2.65 -15.79
N GLN A 3 -0.82 1.58 -15.15
CA GLN A 3 -1.66 0.67 -14.39
C GLN A 3 -0.98 0.28 -13.09
N LEU A 4 -1.79 0.19 -12.02
CA LEU A 4 -1.37 -0.32 -10.73
C LEU A 4 -2.30 -1.49 -10.40
N GLN A 5 -1.71 -2.69 -10.31
CA GLN A 5 -2.47 -3.93 -10.08
C GLN A 5 -2.15 -4.47 -8.70
N GLN A 6 -3.13 -4.51 -7.84
CA GLN A 6 -2.96 -4.99 -6.47
C GLN A 6 -3.32 -6.46 -6.34
N SER A 7 -2.76 -7.09 -5.31
CA SER A 7 -3.05 -8.48 -4.96
C SER A 7 -4.48 -8.62 -4.42
N GLY A 8 -4.95 -9.86 -4.33
CA GLY A 8 -6.34 -10.18 -4.02
C GLY A 8 -6.69 -10.09 -2.54
N THR A 9 -7.96 -10.33 -2.28
CA THR A 9 -8.57 -10.28 -0.94
C THR A 9 -7.85 -11.19 0.04
N GLU A 10 -7.66 -10.69 1.27
CA GLU A 10 -7.03 -11.43 2.36
C GLU A 10 -8.03 -11.62 3.51
N LEU A 11 -8.18 -12.87 3.94
CA LEU A 11 -8.98 -13.22 5.12
C LEU A 11 -8.02 -13.82 6.14
N VAL A 12 -7.81 -13.16 7.24
CA VAL A 12 -6.76 -13.53 8.20
C VAL A 12 -7.27 -13.49 9.63
N LYS A 13 -6.52 -14.14 10.51
CA LYS A 13 -6.85 -14.19 11.94
C LYS A 13 -6.12 -13.09 12.70
N PRO A 14 -6.66 -12.65 13.86
CA PRO A 14 -5.96 -11.69 14.71
C PRO A 14 -4.56 -12.20 15.06
N GLY A 15 -3.61 -11.29 15.08
CA GLY A 15 -2.21 -11.60 15.36
C GLY A 15 -1.39 -12.00 14.16
N ALA A 16 -2.05 -12.31 13.03
CA ALA A 16 -1.35 -12.69 11.81
C ALA A 16 -0.75 -11.47 11.10
N SER A 17 -0.05 -11.71 10.00
CA SER A 17 0.52 -10.69 9.13
C SER A 17 0.01 -10.89 7.72
N VAL A 18 0.00 -9.83 6.93
CA VAL A 18 -0.27 -9.91 5.49
C VAL A 18 0.77 -9.10 4.73
N LYS A 19 0.99 -9.46 3.47
CA LYS A 19 1.82 -8.70 2.56
C LYS A 19 1.02 -8.45 1.30
N ILE A 20 0.75 -7.18 1.03
CA ILE A 20 -0.05 -6.75 -0.12
C ILE A 20 0.91 -6.25 -1.18
N SER A 21 0.68 -6.60 -2.44
CA SER A 21 1.51 -6.16 -3.55
C SER A 21 0.77 -5.19 -4.45
N CYS A 22 1.56 -4.37 -5.14
CA CYS A 22 1.08 -3.38 -6.10
C CYS A 22 2.06 -3.37 -7.27
N LYS A 23 1.68 -4.02 -8.37
CA LYS A 23 2.53 -4.12 -9.56
C LYS A 23 2.24 -2.94 -10.48
N ALA A 24 3.29 -2.22 -10.84
CA ALA A 24 3.20 -1.03 -11.67
C ALA A 24 3.60 -1.34 -13.11
N SER A 25 2.92 -0.69 -14.05
CA SER A 25 3.29 -0.77 -15.46
C SER A 25 2.97 0.53 -16.16
N GLY A 26 3.62 0.77 -17.30
CA GLY A 26 3.32 1.91 -18.16
C GLY A 26 4.05 3.20 -17.79
N TYR A 27 5.00 3.16 -16.85
CA TYR A 27 5.77 4.34 -16.47
C TYR A 27 7.08 3.92 -15.81
N ALA A 28 7.94 4.91 -15.54
CA ALA A 28 9.24 4.68 -14.90
C ALA A 28 9.05 4.48 -13.40
N PHE A 29 8.85 3.24 -12.98
CA PHE A 29 8.53 2.87 -11.60
C PHE A 29 9.52 3.48 -10.58
N ASN A 30 10.82 3.51 -10.91
CA ASN A 30 11.87 3.98 -9.99
C ASN A 30 11.79 5.47 -9.68
N SER A 31 11.05 6.23 -10.47
CA SER A 31 11.12 7.69 -10.46
C SER A 31 9.89 8.38 -9.87
N TYR A 32 8.99 7.62 -9.23
CA TYR A 32 7.77 8.17 -8.64
C TYR A 32 7.54 7.57 -7.27
N TRP A 33 7.19 8.41 -6.29
CA TRP A 33 6.76 7.92 -4.98
C TRP A 33 5.50 7.09 -5.11
N MET A 34 5.46 5.98 -4.39
CA MET A 34 4.26 5.15 -4.27
C MET A 34 3.71 5.31 -2.86
N ASN A 35 2.45 5.75 -2.79
CA ASN A 35 1.75 5.95 -1.53
C ASN A 35 0.87 4.76 -1.21
N TRP A 36 0.68 4.52 0.08
CA TRP A 36 -0.24 3.50 0.56
C TRP A 36 -1.26 4.15 1.48
N LEU A 37 -2.53 3.79 1.30
CA LEU A 37 -3.66 4.40 2.00
C LEU A 37 -4.58 3.31 2.53
N LYS A 38 -5.32 3.66 3.59
CA LYS A 38 -6.23 2.74 4.27
C LYS A 38 -7.61 3.38 4.31
N GLN A 39 -8.64 2.60 3.96
CA GLN A 39 -10.02 3.05 4.07
C GLN A 39 -10.86 2.01 4.79
N ARG A 40 -11.30 2.34 6.02
CA ARG A 40 -12.25 1.52 6.77
C ARG A 40 -13.67 1.91 6.40
N PRO A 41 -14.62 0.98 6.51
CA PRO A 41 -16.02 1.29 6.20
C PRO A 41 -16.50 2.51 6.99
N GLY A 42 -17.10 3.47 6.31
CA GLY A 42 -17.63 4.67 6.93
C GLY A 42 -16.62 5.66 7.45
N LYS A 43 -15.33 5.45 7.16
CA LYS A 43 -14.25 6.33 7.60
C LYS A 43 -13.58 6.97 6.39
N GLY A 44 -12.87 8.08 6.61
CA GLY A 44 -12.09 8.71 5.56
C GLY A 44 -10.82 7.94 5.24
N LEU A 45 -10.16 8.34 4.17
CA LEU A 45 -8.87 7.78 3.81
C LEU A 45 -7.81 8.19 4.83
N GLU A 46 -6.97 7.24 5.23
CA GLU A 46 -5.79 7.48 6.06
C GLU A 46 -4.55 7.22 5.23
N TRP A 47 -3.59 8.13 5.25
CA TRP A 47 -2.30 7.93 4.62
C TRP A 47 -1.43 7.07 5.55
N ILE A 48 -0.89 5.98 5.02
CA ILE A 48 -0.03 5.07 5.78
C ILE A 48 1.42 5.49 5.64
N GLY A 49 1.87 5.71 4.42
CA GLY A 49 3.25 6.06 4.12
C GLY A 49 3.52 6.01 2.65
N GLN A 50 4.78 6.22 2.30
CA GLN A 50 5.20 6.20 0.89
C GLN A 50 6.61 5.64 0.77
N ILE A 51 6.91 5.15 -0.42
CA ILE A 51 8.24 4.64 -0.76
C ILE A 51 8.67 5.19 -2.12
N TYR A 52 9.95 5.56 -2.23
CA TYR A 52 10.55 5.94 -3.50
C TYR A 52 11.37 4.75 -4.01
N PRO A 53 10.87 4.01 -5.02
CA PRO A 53 11.53 2.76 -5.41
C PRO A 53 12.96 2.93 -5.89
N GLY A 54 13.30 4.11 -6.44
CA GLY A 54 14.63 4.35 -6.97
C GLY A 54 15.75 4.14 -5.95
N ASP A 55 15.54 4.54 -4.69
CA ASP A 55 16.55 4.41 -3.64
C ASP A 55 16.03 3.72 -2.37
N GLY A 56 14.76 3.35 -2.34
CA GLY A 56 14.18 2.67 -1.18
C GLY A 56 13.80 3.61 -0.04
N ASP A 57 13.90 4.92 -0.24
CA ASP A 57 13.55 5.89 0.80
C ASP A 57 12.08 5.77 1.17
N THR A 58 11.77 5.91 2.46
CA THR A 58 10.40 5.75 2.96
C THR A 58 10.05 6.88 3.92
N ASN A 59 8.76 7.22 3.93
CA ASN A 59 8.17 8.09 4.94
C ASN A 59 6.91 7.42 5.46
N TYR A 60 6.71 7.47 6.77
CA TYR A 60 5.55 6.83 7.40
C TYR A 60 4.74 7.85 8.19
N ASN A 61 3.41 7.67 8.16
CA ASN A 61 2.54 8.29 9.15
C ASN A 61 2.87 7.67 10.51
N GLY A 62 3.09 8.50 11.52
CA GLY A 62 3.51 8.03 12.84
C GLY A 62 2.60 6.96 13.44
N GLY A 63 1.30 7.03 13.15
CA GLY A 63 0.36 6.04 13.65
C GLY A 63 0.51 4.64 13.06
N PHE A 64 1.32 4.51 11.99
CA PHE A 64 1.57 3.22 11.34
C PHE A 64 3.01 2.72 11.52
N ARG A 65 3.85 3.46 12.25
CA ARG A 65 5.19 2.98 12.56
C ARG A 65 5.11 1.73 13.41
N GLY A 66 5.84 0.70 13.00
CA GLY A 66 5.77 -0.59 13.68
C GLY A 66 4.60 -1.46 13.25
N LYS A 67 3.61 -0.91 12.55
CA LYS A 67 2.48 -1.67 11.98
C LYS A 67 2.74 -2.01 10.52
N ALA A 68 3.19 -1.03 9.73
CA ALA A 68 3.39 -1.18 8.28
C ALA A 68 4.87 -1.11 7.94
N THR A 69 5.30 -1.93 6.98
CA THR A 69 6.64 -1.87 6.39
C THR A 69 6.48 -1.83 4.88
N LEU A 70 7.05 -0.81 4.26
CA LEU A 70 6.99 -0.63 2.81
C LEU A 70 8.30 -1.05 2.17
N THR A 71 8.20 -1.83 1.11
CA THR A 71 9.36 -2.25 0.31
C THR A 71 9.01 -2.16 -1.16
N ALA A 72 10.03 -2.25 -2.01
CA ALA A 72 9.84 -2.24 -3.45
C ALA A 72 10.89 -3.12 -4.10
N ASP A 73 10.49 -3.84 -5.15
CA ASP A 73 11.38 -4.63 -5.99
C ASP A 73 11.41 -3.98 -7.37
N LYS A 74 12.56 -3.38 -7.70
CA LYS A 74 12.72 -2.64 -8.94
C LYS A 74 12.66 -3.56 -10.16
N SER A 75 13.17 -4.78 -10.05
CA SER A 75 13.22 -5.69 -11.18
C SER A 75 11.82 -6.14 -11.61
N SER A 76 10.89 -6.31 -10.68
CA SER A 76 9.52 -6.69 -10.98
C SER A 76 8.55 -5.51 -10.99
N ARG A 77 9.04 -4.31 -10.71
CA ARG A 77 8.23 -3.09 -10.62
C ARG A 77 7.03 -3.29 -9.70
N THR A 78 7.31 -3.83 -8.52
CA THR A 78 6.25 -4.15 -7.55
C THR A 78 6.57 -3.50 -6.22
N ALA A 79 5.61 -2.76 -5.69
CA ALA A 79 5.66 -2.22 -4.33
C ALA A 79 4.92 -3.15 -3.39
N TYR A 80 5.39 -3.26 -2.16
CA TYR A 80 4.79 -4.14 -1.15
C TYR A 80 4.53 -3.37 0.12
N MET A 81 3.42 -3.73 0.77
CA MET A 81 3.14 -3.27 2.13
C MET A 81 2.92 -4.49 3.01
N HIS A 82 3.73 -4.63 4.05
CA HIS A 82 3.61 -5.68 5.05
C HIS A 82 2.94 -5.07 6.28
N LEU A 83 1.85 -5.70 6.74
CA LEU A 83 1.16 -5.31 7.97
C LEU A 83 1.30 -6.45 8.97
N ASN A 84 1.68 -6.14 10.20
CA ASN A 84 1.90 -7.15 11.22
C ASN A 84 0.93 -7.01 12.38
N SER A 85 0.85 -8.06 13.20
CA SER A 85 0.08 -8.05 14.45
C SER A 85 -1.35 -7.55 14.24
N LEU A 86 -2.03 -8.14 13.26
CA LEU A 86 -3.31 -7.64 12.79
C LEU A 86 -4.40 -7.78 13.86
N THR A 87 -5.24 -6.75 13.94
CA THR A 87 -6.42 -6.72 14.79
C THR A 87 -7.63 -6.34 13.93
N SER A 88 -8.82 -6.36 14.53
CA SER A 88 -10.04 -5.97 13.80
C SER A 88 -9.97 -4.54 13.29
N GLU A 89 -9.18 -3.68 13.95
CA GLU A 89 -8.98 -2.30 13.51
C GLU A 89 -8.26 -2.21 12.16
N ASP A 90 -7.58 -3.28 11.76
CA ASP A 90 -6.85 -3.32 10.50
C ASP A 90 -7.72 -3.80 9.34
N SER A 91 -8.95 -4.24 9.62
CA SER A 91 -9.90 -4.60 8.56
C SER A 91 -10.25 -3.35 7.76
N ALA A 92 -9.91 -3.37 6.46
CA ALA A 92 -10.06 -2.20 5.61
C ALA A 92 -9.77 -2.57 4.16
N VAL A 93 -10.00 -1.63 3.27
CA VAL A 93 -9.48 -1.70 1.90
C VAL A 93 -8.21 -0.86 1.86
N TYR A 94 -7.14 -1.44 1.33
CA TYR A 94 -5.84 -0.78 1.22
C TYR A 94 -5.56 -0.47 -0.25
N PHE A 95 -5.09 0.77 -0.51
CA PHE A 95 -4.80 1.23 -1.85
C PHE A 95 -3.34 1.60 -1.98
N CYS A 96 -2.75 1.31 -3.14
CA CYS A 96 -1.52 1.98 -3.58
C CYS A 96 -1.91 3.09 -4.55
N ALA A 97 -1.15 4.19 -4.54
CA ALA A 97 -1.43 5.33 -5.42
C ALA A 97 -0.12 6.05 -5.75
N ARG A 98 0.10 6.29 -7.03
CA ARG A 98 1.31 6.97 -7.49
C ARG A 98 1.20 8.48 -7.21
N TRP A 99 2.28 9.05 -6.67
CA TRP A 99 2.40 10.51 -6.57
C TRP A 99 2.90 11.03 -7.91
N GLY A 100 2.04 11.72 -8.63
CA GLY A 100 2.33 12.17 -9.98
C GLY A 100 2.99 13.53 -10.05
N THR A 101 3.18 14.01 -11.28
CA THR A 101 3.90 15.25 -11.53
C THR A 101 3.10 16.49 -11.17
N GLY A 102 1.79 16.39 -11.03
CA GLY A 102 0.92 17.52 -10.68
C GLY A 102 0.72 17.70 -9.18
N ASN A 103 1.61 17.17 -8.34
CA ASN A 103 1.50 17.23 -6.88
C ASN A 103 0.20 16.60 -6.39
N THR A 104 -0.17 15.47 -6.97
CA THR A 104 -1.38 14.74 -6.61
C THR A 104 -1.19 13.26 -6.87
N MET A 105 -1.99 12.44 -6.22
CA MET A 105 -2.03 11.01 -6.52
C MET A 105 -2.86 10.81 -7.77
N ASP A 106 -2.19 10.55 -8.90
CA ASP A 106 -2.85 10.57 -10.21
C ASP A 106 -3.36 9.20 -10.67
N TYR A 107 -2.74 8.11 -10.23
CA TYR A 107 -3.18 6.75 -10.59
C TYR A 107 -3.26 5.90 -9.33
N TRP A 108 -4.31 5.09 -9.24
CA TRP A 108 -4.62 4.28 -8.06
C TRP A 108 -4.74 2.82 -8.43
N GLY A 109 -4.31 1.94 -7.54
CA GLY A 109 -4.65 0.53 -7.62
C GLY A 109 -6.14 0.33 -7.36
N GLN A 110 -6.64 -0.88 -7.64
CA GLN A 110 -8.06 -1.18 -7.47
C GLN A 110 -8.46 -1.41 -6.02
N GLY A 111 -7.50 -1.52 -5.13
CA GLY A 111 -7.75 -1.79 -3.73
C GLY A 111 -7.61 -3.27 -3.38
N THR A 112 -7.16 -3.54 -2.16
CA THR A 112 -7.07 -4.89 -1.60
C THR A 112 -7.85 -4.91 -0.29
N SER A 113 -8.86 -5.75 -0.21
CA SER A 113 -9.65 -5.91 1.01
C SER A 113 -8.94 -6.86 1.96
N VAL A 114 -8.77 -6.42 3.21
CA VAL A 114 -8.23 -7.25 4.30
C VAL A 114 -9.31 -7.34 5.37
N THR A 115 -9.68 -8.57 5.73
CA THR A 115 -10.62 -8.82 6.82
C THR A 115 -9.93 -9.64 7.89
N VAL A 116 -9.93 -9.12 9.12
CA VAL A 116 -9.33 -9.78 10.29
C VAL A 116 -10.47 -10.30 11.15
N SER A 117 -10.58 -11.61 11.28
CA SER A 117 -11.72 -12.25 11.96
C SER A 117 -11.28 -13.51 12.70
N SER A 118 -11.82 -13.68 13.88
CA SER A 118 -11.55 -14.89 14.71
C SER A 118 -12.12 -16.15 14.09
#